data_3ef6375502ae907eb814e9705d4fc638
#
_entry.id   3ef6375502ae907eb814e9705d4fc638
#
_cell.length_a   1.000
_cell.length_b   1.000
_cell.length_c   1.000
_cell.angle_alpha   90.00
_cell.angle_beta   90.00
_cell.angle_gamma   90.00
#
_symmetry.space_group_name_H-M   'P 1'
#
loop_
_entity.id
_entity.type
_entity.pdbx_description
1 polymer ?
#
loop_
_entity_poly.entity_id
_entity_poly.type
_entity_poly.pdbx_seq_one_letter_code
_entity_poly.pdbx_strand_id
1 'polypeptide(L)'
;HGAKVNFSGKLFKAVQYGLNPATGEIDYDQVERLAQEHRPRLVIAGFSAYSRVIDWERFRKIADSIGAYFLVDMAHVAGLVAAGVYPSPVGIADVTTTTTHKTLRGPRGGLILARENEEVQKKLNSLVFPGTQGGPLMHVIAAKAVALLEALQPEFATYQKQVVAKARAMAAAFIKRNYKVVSGGTDNHLFLLDLIGRDITGKDADAALGRAHITVNKN
;
A
#
# COMPACT_ATOMS: atom_id res chain seq x y z
N HIS A 1 -0.75 6.55 -7.64
CA HIS A 1 0.08 7.67 -8.07
C HIS A 1 0.34 7.60 -9.57
N GLY A 2 0.59 8.76 -10.22
CA GLY A 2 0.96 8.83 -11.63
C GLY A 2 -0.18 8.64 -12.65
N ALA A 3 -1.41 8.39 -12.24
CA ALA A 3 -2.54 8.31 -13.18
C ALA A 3 -2.88 9.70 -13.74
N LYS A 4 -3.24 9.77 -15.03
CA LYS A 4 -3.55 11.03 -15.72
C LYS A 4 -4.66 11.86 -15.07
N VAL A 5 -5.54 11.22 -14.29
CA VAL A 5 -6.66 11.88 -13.62
C VAL A 5 -6.29 12.50 -12.28
N ASN A 6 -5.18 12.11 -11.67
CA ASN A 6 -4.77 12.61 -10.37
C ASN A 6 -3.65 13.67 -10.47
N PHE A 7 -3.40 14.35 -9.34
CA PHE A 7 -2.46 15.44 -9.25
C PHE A 7 -1.02 15.03 -9.64
N SER A 8 -0.55 13.89 -9.17
CA SER A 8 0.80 13.40 -9.48
C SER A 8 0.98 13.05 -10.96
N GLY A 9 -0.04 12.49 -11.61
CA GLY A 9 0.02 12.20 -13.04
C GLY A 9 -0.09 13.43 -13.95
N LYS A 10 -0.61 14.56 -13.42
CA LYS A 10 -0.67 15.85 -14.14
C LYS A 10 0.65 16.63 -14.05
N LEU A 11 1.34 16.53 -12.89
CA LEU A 11 2.55 17.31 -12.63
C LEU A 11 3.84 16.61 -13.03
N PHE A 12 3.85 15.26 -13.01
CA PHE A 12 5.06 14.49 -13.23
C PHE A 12 4.92 13.54 -14.43
N LYS A 13 6.05 13.28 -15.08
CA LYS A 13 6.15 12.22 -16.09
C LYS A 13 6.25 10.88 -15.37
N ALA A 14 5.11 10.22 -15.24
CA ALA A 14 5.04 8.90 -14.58
C ALA A 14 5.30 7.78 -15.59
N VAL A 15 6.17 6.85 -15.23
CA VAL A 15 6.39 5.57 -15.91
C VAL A 15 5.91 4.49 -14.98
N GLN A 16 4.99 3.64 -15.45
CA GLN A 16 4.35 2.61 -14.62
C GLN A 16 4.95 1.25 -14.92
N TYR A 17 5.25 0.50 -13.89
CA TYR A 17 5.57 -0.93 -13.96
C TYR A 17 4.31 -1.76 -13.68
N GLY A 18 4.34 -3.02 -14.10
CA GLY A 18 3.19 -3.91 -14.01
C GLY A 18 3.46 -5.16 -13.19
N LEU A 19 2.53 -6.09 -13.34
CA LEU A 19 2.60 -7.42 -12.77
C LEU A 19 3.01 -8.42 -13.87
N ASN A 20 3.66 -9.48 -13.47
CA ASN A 20 3.85 -10.65 -14.35
C ASN A 20 2.47 -11.29 -14.61
N PRO A 21 2.01 -11.38 -15.87
CA PRO A 21 0.68 -11.89 -16.19
C PRO A 21 0.45 -13.36 -15.77
N ALA A 22 1.52 -14.14 -15.69
CA ALA A 22 1.43 -15.56 -15.33
C ALA A 22 1.25 -15.77 -13.82
N THR A 23 1.89 -14.93 -13.00
CA THR A 23 1.89 -15.10 -11.54
C THR A 23 0.96 -14.10 -10.82
N GLY A 24 0.67 -12.95 -11.45
CA GLY A 24 -0.03 -11.84 -10.81
C GLY A 24 0.81 -11.12 -9.75
N GLU A 25 2.12 -11.32 -9.74
CA GLU A 25 3.06 -10.67 -8.84
C GLU A 25 3.84 -9.55 -9.54
N ILE A 26 4.44 -8.64 -8.77
CA ILE A 26 5.24 -7.54 -9.30
C ILE A 26 6.37 -8.11 -10.18
N ASP A 27 6.47 -7.58 -11.40
CA ASP A 27 7.57 -7.90 -12.31
C ASP A 27 8.79 -7.02 -11.99
N TYR A 28 9.63 -7.49 -11.07
CA TYR A 28 10.82 -6.75 -10.63
C TYR A 28 11.85 -6.55 -11.73
N ASP A 29 11.93 -7.47 -12.71
CA ASP A 29 12.85 -7.34 -13.83
C ASP A 29 12.38 -6.22 -14.76
N GLN A 30 11.06 -6.08 -14.92
CA GLN A 30 10.47 -4.93 -15.60
C GLN A 30 10.75 -3.62 -14.85
N VAL A 31 10.62 -3.61 -13.51
CA VAL A 31 10.94 -2.43 -12.68
C VAL A 31 12.38 -1.99 -12.92
N GLU A 32 13.32 -2.92 -12.86
CA GLU A 32 14.75 -2.64 -13.05
C GLU A 32 15.03 -2.11 -14.46
N ARG A 33 14.52 -2.78 -15.50
CA ARG A 33 14.66 -2.36 -16.90
C ARG A 33 14.12 -0.94 -17.12
N LEU A 34 12.90 -0.65 -16.64
CA LEU A 34 12.30 0.69 -16.77
C LEU A 34 13.08 1.75 -15.98
N ALA A 35 13.61 1.41 -14.81
CA ALA A 35 14.45 2.31 -14.03
C ALA A 35 15.73 2.68 -14.78
N GLN A 36 16.41 1.71 -15.38
CA GLN A 36 17.61 1.96 -16.19
C GLN A 36 17.32 2.76 -17.46
N GLU A 37 16.21 2.46 -18.13
CA GLU A 37 15.80 3.13 -19.38
C GLU A 37 15.42 4.60 -19.14
N HIS A 38 14.59 4.85 -18.13
CA HIS A 38 13.99 6.17 -17.93
C HIS A 38 14.70 7.03 -16.88
N ARG A 39 15.59 6.45 -16.08
CA ARG A 39 16.38 7.15 -15.05
C ARG A 39 15.53 8.10 -14.19
N PRO A 40 14.43 7.63 -13.58
CA PRO A 40 13.57 8.48 -12.78
C PRO A 40 14.34 9.05 -11.58
N ARG A 41 13.96 10.25 -11.13
CA ARG A 41 14.49 10.83 -9.89
C ARG A 41 13.88 10.22 -8.63
N LEU A 42 12.72 9.55 -8.77
CA LEU A 42 11.97 8.96 -7.68
C LEU A 42 11.40 7.61 -8.13
N VAL A 43 11.69 6.56 -7.41
CA VAL A 43 11.01 5.26 -7.51
C VAL A 43 9.96 5.19 -6.41
N ILE A 44 8.73 4.80 -6.77
CA ILE A 44 7.62 4.67 -5.81
C ILE A 44 7.17 3.21 -5.79
N ALA A 45 7.09 2.63 -4.60
CA ALA A 45 6.48 1.33 -4.36
C ALA A 45 5.34 1.44 -3.34
N GLY A 46 4.46 0.45 -3.33
CA GLY A 46 3.28 0.40 -2.48
C GLY A 46 2.06 -0.02 -3.31
N PHE A 47 0.94 -0.24 -2.66
CA PHE A 47 -0.24 -0.75 -3.33
C PHE A 47 -1.55 -0.33 -2.66
N SER A 48 -2.64 -0.49 -3.40
CA SER A 48 -4.00 -0.46 -2.89
C SER A 48 -4.75 -1.77 -3.12
N ALA A 49 -4.30 -2.59 -4.08
CA ALA A 49 -4.96 -3.84 -4.48
C ALA A 49 -3.92 -4.92 -4.87
N TYR A 50 -3.00 -5.21 -3.97
CA TYR A 50 -1.98 -6.24 -4.16
C TYR A 50 -1.92 -7.15 -2.93
N SER A 51 -1.94 -8.46 -3.13
CA SER A 51 -2.13 -9.43 -2.05
C SER A 51 -0.84 -10.11 -1.56
N ARG A 52 0.30 -9.89 -2.21
CA ARG A 52 1.56 -10.52 -1.84
C ARG A 52 2.50 -9.59 -1.09
N VAL A 53 3.54 -10.15 -0.52
CA VAL A 53 4.63 -9.38 0.08
C VAL A 53 5.39 -8.65 -1.02
N ILE A 54 5.79 -7.40 -0.74
CA ILE A 54 6.68 -6.63 -1.58
C ILE A 54 8.10 -6.74 -1.03
N ASP A 55 9.05 -7.02 -1.92
CA ASP A 55 10.49 -7.00 -1.62
C ASP A 55 11.01 -5.55 -1.68
N TRP A 56 11.01 -4.89 -0.52
CA TRP A 56 11.48 -3.52 -0.38
C TRP A 56 12.97 -3.37 -0.67
N GLU A 57 13.77 -4.38 -0.32
CA GLU A 57 15.22 -4.37 -0.56
C GLU A 57 15.55 -4.44 -2.04
N ARG A 58 14.78 -5.18 -2.81
CA ARG A 58 14.96 -5.21 -4.27
C ARG A 58 14.64 -3.86 -4.91
N PHE A 59 13.56 -3.20 -4.48
CA PHE A 59 13.26 -1.82 -4.90
C PHE A 59 14.36 -0.85 -4.48
N ARG A 60 14.90 -0.97 -3.26
CA ARG A 60 16.01 -0.13 -2.79
C ARG A 60 17.23 -0.27 -3.69
N LYS A 61 17.65 -1.49 -3.99
CA LYS A 61 18.78 -1.78 -4.89
C LYS A 61 18.57 -1.17 -6.27
N ILE A 62 17.36 -1.29 -6.82
CA ILE A 62 17.01 -0.69 -8.12
C ILE A 62 17.13 0.84 -8.05
N ALA A 63 16.59 1.47 -7.04
CA ALA A 63 16.68 2.92 -6.87
C ALA A 63 18.12 3.39 -6.72
N ASP A 64 18.94 2.70 -5.91
CA ASP A 64 20.36 2.99 -5.72
C ASP A 64 21.15 2.87 -7.01
N SER A 65 20.87 1.88 -7.84
CA SER A 65 21.57 1.64 -9.10
C SER A 65 21.49 2.80 -10.10
N ILE A 66 20.48 3.67 -9.93
CA ILE A 66 20.24 4.84 -10.79
C ILE A 66 20.36 6.17 -10.05
N GLY A 67 20.70 6.16 -8.76
CA GLY A 67 20.80 7.35 -7.91
C GLY A 67 19.44 8.02 -7.63
N ALA A 68 18.35 7.27 -7.62
CA ALA A 68 17.01 7.78 -7.35
C ALA A 68 16.63 7.72 -5.88
N TYR A 69 15.77 8.63 -5.44
CA TYR A 69 15.06 8.47 -4.16
C TYR A 69 14.08 7.30 -4.24
N PHE A 70 13.91 6.62 -3.11
CA PHE A 70 12.92 5.55 -2.97
C PHE A 70 11.83 5.96 -1.97
N LEU A 71 10.58 6.01 -2.43
CA LEU A 71 9.40 6.28 -1.61
C LEU A 71 8.53 5.03 -1.55
N VAL A 72 8.09 4.68 -0.36
CA VAL A 72 7.09 3.63 -0.16
C VAL A 72 5.82 4.20 0.44
N ASP A 73 4.69 3.94 -0.20
CA ASP A 73 3.37 4.15 0.41
C ASP A 73 2.87 2.82 1.00
N MET A 74 2.99 2.70 2.32
CA MET A 74 2.54 1.50 3.05
C MET A 74 1.12 1.62 3.61
N ALA A 75 0.33 2.56 3.13
CA ALA A 75 -0.97 2.90 3.73
C ALA A 75 -1.88 1.69 3.98
N HIS A 76 -1.93 0.73 3.04
CA HIS A 76 -2.76 -0.45 3.19
C HIS A 76 -2.28 -1.43 4.26
N VAL A 77 -0.98 -1.54 4.47
CA VAL A 77 -0.37 -2.53 5.37
C VAL A 77 0.26 -1.92 6.62
N ALA A 78 0.11 -0.62 6.86
CA ALA A 78 0.76 0.06 7.99
C ALA A 78 0.47 -0.60 9.35
N GLY A 79 -0.76 -1.06 9.58
CA GLY A 79 -1.10 -1.80 10.81
C GLY A 79 -0.43 -3.16 10.88
N LEU A 80 -0.28 -3.86 9.75
CA LEU A 80 0.44 -5.13 9.67
C LEU A 80 1.94 -4.95 9.91
N VAL A 81 2.52 -3.86 9.38
CA VAL A 81 3.92 -3.48 9.62
C VAL A 81 4.14 -3.15 11.08
N ALA A 82 3.28 -2.33 11.69
CA ALA A 82 3.37 -1.98 13.11
C ALA A 82 3.27 -3.20 14.03
N ALA A 83 2.48 -4.21 13.63
CA ALA A 83 2.34 -5.47 14.35
C ALA A 83 3.43 -6.52 14.05
N GLY A 84 4.39 -6.21 13.17
CA GLY A 84 5.46 -7.14 12.76
C GLY A 84 4.98 -8.35 11.95
N VAL A 85 3.81 -8.28 11.30
CA VAL A 85 3.25 -9.38 10.49
C VAL A 85 3.35 -9.13 8.98
N TYR A 86 3.93 -8.02 8.59
CA TYR A 86 4.30 -7.68 7.21
C TYR A 86 5.66 -6.95 7.23
N PRO A 87 6.54 -7.14 6.24
CA PRO A 87 7.85 -6.52 6.23
C PRO A 87 7.76 -4.99 6.24
N SER A 88 8.62 -4.35 7.04
CA SER A 88 8.67 -2.90 7.18
C SER A 88 9.52 -2.26 6.09
N PRO A 89 9.02 -1.22 5.38
CA PRO A 89 9.84 -0.39 4.49
C PRO A 89 10.59 0.72 5.24
N VAL A 90 10.27 0.94 6.53
CA VAL A 90 10.89 2.01 7.34
C VAL A 90 12.37 1.71 7.56
N GLY A 91 13.22 2.67 7.24
CA GLY A 91 14.66 2.49 7.26
C GLY A 91 15.26 1.99 5.94
N ILE A 92 14.46 1.34 5.07
CA ILE A 92 14.85 0.93 3.71
C ILE A 92 14.57 2.05 2.71
N ALA A 93 13.35 2.58 2.71
CA ALA A 93 12.96 3.71 1.87
C ALA A 93 13.52 5.03 2.42
N ASP A 94 13.81 5.98 1.52
CA ASP A 94 14.20 7.35 1.93
C ASP A 94 13.02 8.06 2.60
N VAL A 95 11.81 7.83 2.06
CA VAL A 95 10.56 8.36 2.62
C VAL A 95 9.51 7.25 2.61
N THR A 96 8.82 7.08 3.72
CA THR A 96 7.68 6.18 3.84
C THR A 96 6.43 6.99 4.19
N THR A 97 5.39 6.86 3.38
CA THR A 97 4.09 7.48 3.63
C THR A 97 3.06 6.44 4.07
N THR A 98 2.11 6.87 4.87
CA THR A 98 0.95 6.05 5.23
C THR A 98 -0.26 6.90 5.54
N THR A 99 -1.43 6.31 5.39
CA THR A 99 -2.65 6.78 6.03
C THR A 99 -2.78 6.18 7.44
N THR A 100 -3.51 6.84 8.32
CA THR A 100 -3.76 6.34 9.67
C THR A 100 -5.07 5.54 9.80
N HIS A 101 -5.94 5.56 8.79
CA HIS A 101 -7.33 5.06 8.84
C HIS A 101 -7.60 3.74 8.12
N LYS A 102 -6.56 2.98 7.75
CA LYS A 102 -6.71 1.65 7.14
C LYS A 102 -6.36 0.56 8.18
N THR A 103 -5.45 -0.34 7.89
CA THR A 103 -5.07 -1.40 8.85
C THR A 103 -4.51 -0.84 10.17
N LEU A 104 -3.98 0.37 10.19
CA LEU A 104 -3.54 1.03 11.42
C LEU A 104 -4.71 1.42 12.35
N ARG A 105 -5.95 1.45 11.85
CA ARG A 105 -7.19 1.58 12.62
C ARG A 105 -7.34 2.93 13.35
N GLY A 106 -6.73 3.97 12.82
CA GLY A 106 -6.80 5.33 13.38
C GLY A 106 -7.79 6.26 12.65
N PRO A 107 -7.77 7.55 12.97
CA PRO A 107 -8.59 8.56 12.30
C PRO A 107 -8.10 8.80 10.87
N ARG A 108 -8.92 9.46 10.05
CA ARG A 108 -8.52 9.91 8.73
C ARG A 108 -7.39 10.94 8.84
N GLY A 109 -6.28 10.61 8.21
CA GLY A 109 -5.08 11.42 8.19
C GLY A 109 -3.91 10.66 7.59
N GLY A 110 -2.74 11.27 7.58
CA GLY A 110 -1.51 10.68 7.08
C GLY A 110 -0.34 10.86 8.04
N LEU A 111 0.70 10.10 7.78
CA LEU A 111 2.03 10.22 8.37
C LEU A 111 3.07 10.16 7.26
N ILE A 112 4.15 10.91 7.44
CA ILE A 112 5.35 10.85 6.62
C ILE A 112 6.50 10.53 7.55
N LEU A 113 7.20 9.44 7.25
CA LEU A 113 8.41 9.01 7.94
C LEU A 113 9.57 9.16 6.96
N ALA A 114 10.70 9.68 7.41
CA ALA A 114 11.90 9.83 6.58
C ALA A 114 13.09 9.22 7.28
N ARG A 115 14.03 8.68 6.49
CA ARG A 115 15.37 8.33 6.99
C ARG A 115 16.09 9.59 7.48
N GLU A 116 17.14 9.38 8.24
CA GLU A 116 18.00 10.47 8.69
C GLU A 116 18.67 11.16 7.48
N ASN A 117 18.09 12.29 7.08
CA ASN A 117 18.57 13.18 6.03
C ASN A 117 17.96 14.56 6.28
N GLU A 118 18.78 15.45 6.82
CA GLU A 118 18.35 16.79 7.26
C GLU A 118 17.73 17.62 6.10
N GLU A 119 18.30 17.54 4.90
CA GLU A 119 17.79 18.29 3.74
C GLU A 119 16.40 17.79 3.34
N VAL A 120 16.22 16.47 3.26
CA VAL A 120 14.91 15.86 2.93
C VAL A 120 13.88 16.21 4.01
N GLN A 121 14.25 16.10 5.30
CA GLN A 121 13.35 16.39 6.40
C GLN A 121 12.92 17.87 6.42
N LYS A 122 13.85 18.80 6.19
CA LYS A 122 13.52 20.24 6.07
C LYS A 122 12.55 20.51 4.92
N LYS A 123 12.79 19.90 3.76
CA LYS A 123 11.90 20.04 2.59
C LYS A 123 10.50 19.45 2.87
N LEU A 124 10.42 18.25 3.45
CA LEU A 124 9.15 17.64 3.80
C LEU A 124 8.35 18.52 4.76
N ASN A 125 8.98 19.01 5.84
CA ASN A 125 8.33 19.87 6.80
C ASN A 125 7.80 21.16 6.15
N SER A 126 8.63 21.86 5.37
CA SER A 126 8.24 23.12 4.72
C SER A 126 7.16 22.93 3.65
N LEU A 127 7.16 21.81 2.94
CA LEU A 127 6.16 21.50 1.91
C LEU A 127 4.82 21.05 2.52
N VAL A 128 4.85 20.44 3.70
CA VAL A 128 3.62 20.15 4.44
C VAL A 128 3.06 21.44 5.01
N PHE A 129 3.86 22.21 5.76
CA PHE A 129 3.44 23.47 6.32
C PHE A 129 4.57 24.52 6.20
N PRO A 130 4.29 25.67 5.63
CA PRO A 130 3.01 26.17 5.09
C PRO A 130 2.76 25.85 3.61
N GLY A 131 3.53 24.94 3.00
CA GLY A 131 3.50 24.68 1.57
C GLY A 131 2.16 24.18 1.03
N THR A 132 1.52 23.22 1.69
CA THR A 132 0.27 22.61 1.22
C THR A 132 -0.84 22.59 2.27
N GLN A 133 -0.52 22.72 3.56
CA GLN A 133 -1.46 22.68 4.68
C GLN A 133 -1.37 23.94 5.52
N GLY A 134 -2.41 24.20 6.31
CA GLY A 134 -2.51 25.30 7.26
C GLY A 134 -2.77 24.81 8.68
N GLY A 135 -3.70 25.44 9.40
CA GLY A 135 -4.04 25.09 10.77
C GLY A 135 -4.44 23.62 10.92
N PRO A 136 -3.86 22.89 11.90
CA PRO A 136 -4.11 21.47 12.05
C PRO A 136 -5.46 21.18 12.72
N LEU A 137 -6.04 20.01 12.42
CA LEU A 137 -7.23 19.51 13.10
C LEU A 137 -6.82 18.80 14.40
N MET A 138 -6.91 19.52 15.53
CA MET A 138 -6.42 19.04 16.82
C MET A 138 -7.12 17.76 17.30
N HIS A 139 -8.42 17.60 17.03
CA HIS A 139 -9.15 16.36 17.33
C HIS A 139 -8.60 15.15 16.56
N VAL A 140 -8.14 15.33 15.32
CA VAL A 140 -7.48 14.27 14.53
C VAL A 140 -6.12 13.94 15.13
N ILE A 141 -5.35 14.94 15.58
CA ILE A 141 -4.06 14.72 16.24
C ILE A 141 -4.25 13.92 17.52
N ALA A 142 -5.21 14.31 18.37
CA ALA A 142 -5.54 13.57 19.60
C ALA A 142 -5.97 12.12 19.30
N ALA A 143 -6.83 11.92 18.29
CA ALA A 143 -7.26 10.60 17.88
C ALA A 143 -6.10 9.73 17.31
N LYS A 144 -5.12 10.35 16.62
CA LYS A 144 -3.89 9.64 16.20
C LYS A 144 -3.08 9.18 17.41
N ALA A 145 -2.95 10.02 18.45
CA ALA A 145 -2.21 9.65 19.66
C ALA A 145 -2.83 8.40 20.32
N VAL A 146 -4.16 8.36 20.44
CA VAL A 146 -4.88 7.18 20.97
C VAL A 146 -4.66 5.96 20.08
N ALA A 147 -4.83 6.09 18.77
CA ALA A 147 -4.66 4.97 17.84
C ALA A 147 -3.23 4.40 17.86
N LEU A 148 -2.21 5.26 17.96
CA LEU A 148 -0.82 4.83 18.06
C LEU A 148 -0.53 4.16 19.41
N LEU A 149 -1.12 4.65 20.51
CA LEU A 149 -1.04 4.00 21.81
C LEU A 149 -1.66 2.60 21.78
N GLU A 150 -2.82 2.44 21.14
CA GLU A 150 -3.44 1.11 20.93
C GLU A 150 -2.55 0.20 20.07
N ALA A 151 -1.93 0.75 19.01
CA ALA A 151 -1.06 -0.02 18.13
C ALA A 151 0.22 -0.53 18.80
N LEU A 152 0.64 0.07 19.92
CA LEU A 152 1.76 -0.38 20.74
C LEU A 152 1.40 -1.55 21.66
N GLN A 153 0.11 -1.86 21.85
CA GLN A 153 -0.31 -2.92 22.76
C GLN A 153 -0.17 -4.32 22.12
N PRO A 154 0.13 -5.36 22.92
CA PRO A 154 0.22 -6.75 22.42
C PRO A 154 -1.05 -7.25 21.74
N GLU A 155 -2.21 -6.77 22.17
CA GLU A 155 -3.53 -7.10 21.61
C GLU A 155 -3.65 -6.67 20.16
N PHE A 156 -3.02 -5.57 19.79
CA PHE A 156 -3.01 -5.10 18.40
C PHE A 156 -2.25 -6.07 17.48
N ALA A 157 -1.12 -6.61 17.93
CA ALA A 157 -0.39 -7.64 17.19
C ALA A 157 -1.22 -8.92 17.02
N THR A 158 -1.93 -9.35 18.07
CA THR A 158 -2.86 -10.49 18.03
C THR A 158 -3.99 -10.24 17.03
N TYR A 159 -4.58 -9.04 17.06
CA TYR A 159 -5.61 -8.61 16.11
C TYR A 159 -5.11 -8.68 14.67
N GLN A 160 -3.94 -8.12 14.36
CA GLN A 160 -3.40 -8.09 12.99
C GLN A 160 -3.04 -9.50 12.48
N LYS A 161 -2.52 -10.38 13.31
CA LYS A 161 -2.32 -11.80 12.98
C LYS A 161 -3.64 -12.46 12.58
N GLN A 162 -4.71 -12.18 13.33
CA GLN A 162 -6.04 -12.71 13.06
C GLN A 162 -6.61 -12.14 11.73
N VAL A 163 -6.36 -10.88 11.42
CA VAL A 163 -6.75 -10.26 10.13
C VAL A 163 -6.13 -11.03 8.96
N VAL A 164 -4.82 -11.30 9.00
CA VAL A 164 -4.13 -12.04 7.95
C VAL A 164 -4.63 -13.49 7.87
N ALA A 165 -4.80 -14.16 9.00
CA ALA A 165 -5.30 -15.53 9.05
C ALA A 165 -6.71 -15.65 8.42
N LYS A 166 -7.60 -14.71 8.72
CA LYS A 166 -8.95 -14.66 8.12
C LYS A 166 -8.92 -14.41 6.62
N ALA A 167 -8.08 -13.49 6.16
CA ALA A 167 -7.91 -13.22 4.73
C ALA A 167 -7.42 -14.48 3.98
N ARG A 168 -6.43 -15.19 4.52
CA ARG A 168 -5.92 -16.45 3.97
C ARG A 168 -6.99 -17.54 3.92
N ALA A 169 -7.72 -17.74 5.02
CA ALA A 169 -8.79 -18.75 5.11
C ALA A 169 -9.90 -18.46 4.08
N MET A 170 -10.27 -17.19 3.91
CA MET A 170 -11.29 -16.75 2.95
C MET A 170 -10.80 -16.95 1.51
N ALA A 171 -9.56 -16.56 1.17
CA ALA A 171 -8.98 -16.80 -0.14
C ALA A 171 -8.93 -18.31 -0.47
N ALA A 172 -8.50 -19.15 0.48
CA ALA A 172 -8.48 -20.60 0.31
C ALA A 172 -9.89 -21.19 0.10
N ALA A 173 -10.90 -20.66 0.78
CA ALA A 173 -12.29 -21.08 0.60
C ALA A 173 -12.83 -20.74 -0.79
N PHE A 174 -12.42 -19.62 -1.39
CA PHE A 174 -12.76 -19.27 -2.77
C PHE A 174 -12.03 -20.19 -3.76
N ILE A 175 -10.74 -20.44 -3.58
CA ILE A 175 -9.97 -21.37 -4.42
C ILE A 175 -10.62 -22.76 -4.42
N LYS A 176 -10.99 -23.29 -3.22
CA LYS A 176 -11.69 -24.57 -3.10
C LYS A 176 -13.02 -24.62 -3.87
N ARG A 177 -13.64 -23.46 -4.12
CA ARG A 177 -14.87 -23.33 -4.90
C ARG A 177 -14.63 -22.98 -6.36
N ASN A 178 -13.42 -23.20 -6.85
CA ASN A 178 -13.00 -22.93 -8.23
C ASN A 178 -13.08 -21.44 -8.64
N TYR A 179 -12.94 -20.52 -7.66
CA TYR A 179 -12.71 -19.12 -7.99
C TYR A 179 -11.20 -18.88 -8.16
N LYS A 180 -10.86 -18.10 -9.17
CA LYS A 180 -9.49 -17.66 -9.39
C LYS A 180 -9.17 -16.52 -8.44
N VAL A 181 -8.25 -16.74 -7.50
CA VAL A 181 -7.67 -15.69 -6.65
C VAL A 181 -6.40 -15.21 -7.33
N VAL A 182 -6.31 -13.91 -7.60
CA VAL A 182 -5.13 -13.29 -8.21
C VAL A 182 -3.89 -13.59 -7.38
N SER A 183 -2.78 -13.91 -8.02
CA SER A 183 -1.52 -14.39 -7.40
C SER A 183 -1.67 -15.65 -6.51
N GLY A 184 -2.78 -16.40 -6.64
CA GLY A 184 -2.96 -17.68 -5.95
C GLY A 184 -3.17 -17.59 -4.43
N GLY A 185 -3.42 -16.41 -3.85
CA GLY A 185 -3.66 -16.27 -2.41
C GLY A 185 -3.37 -14.89 -1.86
N THR A 186 -3.08 -14.83 -0.55
CA THR A 186 -2.73 -13.56 0.10
C THR A 186 -1.74 -13.75 1.26
N ASP A 187 -0.88 -12.76 1.42
CA ASP A 187 0.06 -12.62 2.54
C ASP A 187 -0.31 -11.46 3.48
N ASN A 188 -1.41 -10.74 3.17
CA ASN A 188 -1.84 -9.58 3.92
C ASN A 188 -3.35 -9.61 4.24
N HIS A 189 -4.00 -8.46 4.38
CA HIS A 189 -5.40 -8.31 4.81
C HIS A 189 -6.42 -8.38 3.68
N LEU A 190 -5.99 -8.43 2.43
CA LEU A 190 -6.87 -8.43 1.25
C LEU A 190 -6.49 -9.53 0.26
N PHE A 191 -7.41 -9.86 -0.62
CA PHE A 191 -7.18 -10.68 -1.82
C PHE A 191 -8.11 -10.18 -2.92
N LEU A 192 -7.79 -10.56 -4.16
CA LEU A 192 -8.58 -10.19 -5.34
C LEU A 192 -9.14 -11.45 -5.98
N LEU A 193 -10.42 -11.40 -6.35
CA LEU A 193 -11.06 -12.43 -7.17
C LEU A 193 -11.04 -11.98 -8.63
N ASP A 194 -10.54 -12.84 -9.50
CA ASP A 194 -10.61 -12.66 -10.93
C ASP A 194 -11.96 -13.19 -11.45
N LEU A 195 -12.77 -12.30 -12.00
CA LEU A 195 -14.06 -12.62 -12.56
C LEU A 195 -14.03 -12.73 -14.10
N ILE A 196 -12.85 -12.63 -14.73
CA ILE A 196 -12.71 -12.80 -16.18
C ILE A 196 -13.15 -14.23 -16.56
N GLY A 197 -14.02 -14.31 -17.57
CA GLY A 197 -14.60 -15.58 -18.00
C GLY A 197 -15.77 -16.11 -17.16
N ARG A 198 -16.27 -15.28 -16.23
CA ARG A 198 -17.53 -15.54 -15.53
C ARG A 198 -18.62 -14.58 -16.05
N ASP A 199 -19.86 -15.03 -16.05
CA ASP A 199 -21.00 -14.24 -16.54
C ASP A 199 -21.45 -13.15 -15.54
N ILE A 200 -20.47 -12.50 -14.90
CA ILE A 200 -20.68 -11.43 -13.92
C ILE A 200 -19.54 -10.41 -13.97
N THR A 201 -19.89 -9.13 -14.01
CA THR A 201 -18.91 -8.05 -13.89
C THR A 201 -18.60 -7.72 -12.42
N GLY A 202 -17.47 -7.08 -12.15
CA GLY A 202 -17.15 -6.57 -10.80
C GLY A 202 -18.21 -5.61 -10.27
N LYS A 203 -18.86 -4.82 -11.16
CA LYS A 203 -19.96 -3.93 -10.81
C LYS A 203 -21.20 -4.71 -10.34
N ASP A 204 -21.57 -5.77 -11.04
CA ASP A 204 -22.73 -6.58 -10.69
C ASP A 204 -22.48 -7.40 -9.42
N ALA A 205 -21.25 -7.91 -9.26
CA ALA A 205 -20.83 -8.60 -8.04
C ALA A 205 -20.90 -7.66 -6.82
N ASP A 206 -20.37 -6.43 -6.93
CA ASP A 206 -20.46 -5.40 -5.89
C ASP A 206 -21.92 -5.10 -5.52
N ALA A 207 -22.78 -4.91 -6.50
CA ALA A 207 -24.21 -4.66 -6.29
C ALA A 207 -24.93 -5.85 -5.63
N ALA A 208 -24.63 -7.08 -6.07
CA ALA A 208 -25.23 -8.29 -5.49
C ALA A 208 -24.78 -8.51 -4.03
N LEU A 209 -23.49 -8.37 -3.75
CA LEU A 209 -22.92 -8.50 -2.41
C LEU A 209 -23.42 -7.39 -1.48
N GLY A 210 -23.59 -6.15 -2.00
CA GLY A 210 -24.15 -5.03 -1.25
C GLY A 210 -25.57 -5.31 -0.74
N ARG A 211 -26.42 -6.02 -1.52
CA ARG A 211 -27.75 -6.47 -1.06
C ARG A 211 -27.67 -7.49 0.08
N ALA A 212 -26.56 -8.21 0.18
CA ALA A 212 -26.29 -9.13 1.29
C ALA A 212 -25.50 -8.46 2.44
N HIS A 213 -25.39 -7.13 2.42
CA HIS A 213 -24.59 -6.33 3.37
C HIS A 213 -23.08 -6.69 3.40
N ILE A 214 -22.55 -7.18 2.29
CA ILE A 214 -21.12 -7.45 2.11
C ILE A 214 -20.54 -6.35 1.23
N THR A 215 -19.68 -5.51 1.82
CA THR A 215 -19.00 -4.44 1.10
C THR A 215 -17.72 -4.97 0.47
N VAL A 216 -17.56 -4.75 -0.81
CA VAL A 216 -16.35 -5.08 -1.58
C VAL A 216 -15.89 -3.86 -2.38
N ASN A 217 -14.69 -3.94 -2.93
CA ASN A 217 -14.18 -2.96 -3.89
C ASN A 217 -14.12 -3.62 -5.27
N LYS A 218 -14.54 -2.90 -6.30
CA LYS A 218 -14.43 -3.30 -7.71
C LYS A 218 -13.29 -2.53 -8.36
N ASN A 219 -12.38 -3.23 -8.96
CA ASN A 219 -11.23 -2.67 -9.70
C ASN A 219 -11.34 -3.00 -11.19
#